data_7dccd77cdd51f20fd10a8ba90140986d
#
_entry.id   7dccd77cdd51f20fd10a8ba90140986d
#
_cell.length_a   1.000
_cell.length_b   1.000
_cell.length_c   1.000
_cell.angle_alpha   90.00
_cell.angle_beta   90.00
_cell.angle_gamma   90.00
#
_symmetry.space_group_name_H-M   'P 1'
#
loop_
_entity.id
_entity.type
_entity.pdbx_description
1 polymer ?
#
loop_
_entity_poly.entity_id
_entity_poly.type
_entity_poly.pdbx_seq_one_letter_code
_entity_poly.pdbx_strand_id
1 'polypeptide(L)'
;TGSVFESGYAALVYSVIPWYIGAIFLVCLSRQLYRNDILTIPELFRRRFGSKRLQVLVAAVMIFTYIFYLVIQIRGFGLVASSLFDIPYGISILLICLFILYATFGGFHTVAQTDAFNLITLLLGTAMVFIMVVFQAGGIGAIHREAAQISGMAYPSMQYATDPGDLLRLFGKGKFAPMMSITMFFGWGLGLAANPQYMVRIIAAKDARTSRRMILLSLALLALL
;
A
#
# COMPACT_ATOMS: atom_id res chain seq x y z
N THR A 1 -3.62 -7.38 6.06
CA THR A 1 -3.94 -8.61 6.83
C THR A 1 -4.53 -8.30 8.20
N GLY A 2 -3.93 -7.46 9.06
CA GLY A 2 -4.45 -7.17 10.39
C GLY A 2 -5.90 -6.68 10.39
N SER A 3 -6.24 -5.72 9.53
CA SER A 3 -7.61 -5.20 9.43
C SER A 3 -8.61 -6.24 8.93
N VAL A 4 -8.20 -7.16 8.06
CA VAL A 4 -9.06 -8.27 7.61
C VAL A 4 -9.31 -9.25 8.75
N PHE A 5 -8.32 -9.50 9.59
CA PHE A 5 -8.49 -10.30 10.79
C PHE A 5 -9.48 -9.65 11.78
N GLU A 6 -9.42 -8.33 11.95
CA GLU A 6 -10.30 -7.57 12.85
C GLU A 6 -11.77 -7.52 12.39
N SER A 7 -12.02 -7.52 11.07
CA SER A 7 -13.32 -7.11 10.51
C SER A 7 -13.71 -7.81 9.20
N GLY A 8 -12.98 -8.83 8.78
CA GLY A 8 -13.29 -9.62 7.59
C GLY A 8 -13.41 -8.80 6.31
N TYR A 9 -14.47 -9.04 5.54
CA TYR A 9 -14.69 -8.39 4.24
C TYR A 9 -14.91 -6.87 4.32
N ALA A 10 -15.37 -6.35 5.45
CA ALA A 10 -15.51 -4.91 5.63
C ALA A 10 -14.16 -4.19 5.50
N ALA A 11 -13.05 -4.83 5.89
CA ALA A 11 -11.72 -4.29 5.71
C ALA A 11 -11.30 -4.18 4.23
N LEU A 12 -11.78 -5.08 3.35
CA LEU A 12 -11.52 -5.00 1.92
C LEU A 12 -12.21 -3.78 1.30
N VAL A 13 -13.47 -3.55 1.65
CA VAL A 13 -14.22 -2.37 1.21
C VAL A 13 -13.55 -1.08 1.69
N TYR A 14 -13.09 -1.07 2.93
CA TYR A 14 -12.46 0.08 3.57
C TYR A 14 -11.08 0.42 2.97
N SER A 15 -10.26 -0.58 2.64
CA SER A 15 -8.85 -0.36 2.26
C SER A 15 -8.52 -0.72 0.82
N VAL A 16 -9.04 -1.82 0.28
CA VAL A 16 -8.62 -2.34 -1.03
C VAL A 16 -9.35 -1.66 -2.18
N ILE A 17 -10.68 -1.53 -2.10
CA ILE A 17 -11.47 -0.88 -3.17
C ILE A 17 -11.01 0.56 -3.45
N PRO A 18 -10.75 1.42 -2.44
CA PRO A 18 -10.21 2.76 -2.67
C PRO A 18 -8.89 2.76 -3.44
N TRP A 19 -8.03 1.76 -3.21
CA TRP A 19 -6.77 1.64 -3.95
C TRP A 19 -6.97 1.41 -5.44
N TYR A 20 -7.90 0.52 -5.82
CA TYR A 20 -8.22 0.29 -7.22
C TYR A 20 -8.72 1.55 -7.91
N ILE A 21 -9.57 2.30 -7.24
CA ILE A 21 -10.10 3.55 -7.80
C ILE A 21 -9.02 4.61 -7.90
N GLY A 22 -8.17 4.74 -6.88
CA GLY A 22 -6.99 5.62 -6.93
C GLY A 22 -6.07 5.28 -8.10
N ALA A 23 -5.85 4.01 -8.38
CA ALA A 23 -5.04 3.59 -9.51
C ALA A 23 -5.69 3.89 -10.86
N ILE A 24 -7.02 3.83 -10.99
CA ILE A 24 -7.74 4.27 -12.19
C ILE A 24 -7.53 5.77 -12.42
N PHE A 25 -7.65 6.59 -11.37
CA PHE A 25 -7.34 8.02 -11.45
C PHE A 25 -5.89 8.27 -11.86
N LEU A 26 -4.96 7.47 -11.36
CA LEU A 26 -3.54 7.55 -11.71
C LEU A 26 -3.31 7.24 -13.20
N VAL A 27 -4.03 6.27 -13.78
CA VAL A 27 -4.01 6.00 -15.22
C VAL A 27 -4.47 7.21 -16.02
N CYS A 28 -5.55 7.89 -15.59
CA CYS A 28 -6.03 9.09 -16.25
C CYS A 28 -5.02 10.24 -16.17
N LEU A 29 -4.40 10.42 -14.99
CA LEU A 29 -3.38 11.46 -14.77
C LEU A 29 -2.10 11.18 -15.53
N SER A 30 -1.70 9.94 -15.71
CA SER A 30 -0.46 9.56 -16.39
C SER A 30 -0.34 10.17 -17.79
N ARG A 31 -1.43 10.18 -18.54
CA ARG A 31 -1.47 10.79 -19.90
C ARG A 31 -1.19 12.30 -19.87
N GLN A 32 -1.70 13.00 -18.85
CA GLN A 32 -1.48 14.46 -18.74
C GLN A 32 -0.05 14.77 -18.33
N LEU A 33 0.55 13.95 -17.43
CA LEU A 33 1.93 14.11 -17.00
C LEU A 33 2.90 13.97 -18.18
N TYR A 34 2.71 12.95 -19.04
CA TYR A 34 3.53 12.75 -20.22
C TYR A 34 3.42 13.89 -21.24
N ARG A 35 2.23 14.45 -21.45
CA ARG A 35 2.03 15.54 -22.42
C ARG A 35 2.77 16.82 -22.04
N ASN A 36 3.07 17.02 -20.78
CA ASN A 36 3.67 18.26 -20.28
C ASN A 36 5.19 18.13 -20.02
N ASP A 37 5.80 16.99 -20.32
CA ASP A 37 7.23 16.72 -20.13
C ASP A 37 7.74 17.16 -18.75
N ILE A 38 7.04 16.72 -17.69
CA ILE A 38 7.27 17.13 -16.32
C ILE A 38 8.14 16.06 -15.66
N LEU A 39 9.25 16.46 -15.05
CA LEU A 39 10.16 15.58 -14.34
C LEU A 39 9.82 15.40 -12.86
N THR A 40 9.22 16.43 -12.25
CA THR A 40 8.92 16.41 -10.81
C THR A 40 7.57 17.07 -10.51
N ILE A 41 6.93 16.67 -9.39
CA ILE A 41 5.67 17.28 -8.96
C ILE A 41 5.82 18.77 -8.61
N PRO A 42 6.86 19.22 -7.89
CA PRO A 42 7.09 20.66 -7.70
C PRO A 42 7.18 21.44 -9.00
N GLU A 43 7.77 20.85 -10.05
CA GLU A 43 7.82 21.46 -11.37
C GLU A 43 6.44 21.59 -12.02
N LEU A 44 5.55 20.59 -11.84
CA LEU A 44 4.16 20.66 -12.27
C LEU A 44 3.46 21.90 -11.73
N PHE A 45 3.61 22.17 -10.43
CA PHE A 45 3.04 23.35 -9.78
C PHE A 45 3.64 24.66 -10.33
N ARG A 46 4.96 24.71 -10.54
CA ARG A 46 5.61 25.85 -11.16
C ARG A 46 5.05 26.12 -12.55
N ARG A 47 4.98 25.12 -13.41
CA ARG A 47 4.48 25.29 -14.79
C ARG A 47 3.00 25.68 -14.80
N ARG A 48 2.18 25.11 -13.91
CA ARG A 48 0.74 25.39 -13.86
C ARG A 48 0.41 26.77 -13.35
N PHE A 49 1.14 27.26 -12.34
CA PHE A 49 0.85 28.51 -11.63
C PHE A 49 1.87 29.62 -11.89
N GLY A 50 2.91 29.39 -12.66
CA GLY A 50 3.94 30.38 -12.97
C GLY A 50 4.79 30.83 -11.79
N SER A 51 4.72 30.17 -10.62
CA SER A 51 5.31 30.62 -9.37
C SER A 51 6.46 29.72 -8.90
N LYS A 52 7.68 30.27 -8.85
CA LYS A 52 8.85 29.59 -8.27
C LYS A 52 8.71 29.41 -6.74
N ARG A 53 8.04 30.34 -6.07
CA ARG A 53 7.78 30.23 -4.61
C ARG A 53 6.89 29.02 -4.31
N LEU A 54 5.86 28.79 -5.13
CA LEU A 54 4.99 27.64 -4.98
C LEU A 54 5.75 26.32 -5.22
N GLN A 55 6.65 26.27 -6.20
CA GLN A 55 7.53 25.11 -6.42
C GLN A 55 8.34 24.76 -5.17
N VAL A 56 8.98 25.78 -4.56
CA VAL A 56 9.79 25.58 -3.34
C VAL A 56 8.93 25.13 -2.17
N LEU A 57 7.76 25.74 -1.99
CA LEU A 57 6.82 25.35 -0.94
C LEU A 57 6.38 23.88 -1.08
N VAL A 58 5.98 23.48 -2.28
CA VAL A 58 5.58 22.07 -2.56
C VAL A 58 6.74 21.11 -2.31
N ALA A 59 7.95 21.46 -2.74
CA ALA A 59 9.14 20.64 -2.48
C ALA A 59 9.41 20.51 -0.97
N ALA A 60 9.31 21.59 -0.21
CA ALA A 60 9.50 21.57 1.24
C ALA A 60 8.46 20.69 1.95
N VAL A 61 7.19 20.82 1.59
CA VAL A 61 6.09 19.98 2.12
C VAL A 61 6.32 18.51 1.79
N MET A 62 6.75 18.21 0.57
CA MET A 62 7.07 16.82 0.17
C MET A 62 8.22 16.25 1.00
N ILE A 63 9.34 16.98 1.14
CA ILE A 63 10.49 16.53 1.94
C ILE A 63 10.05 16.26 3.37
N PHE A 64 9.30 17.19 3.98
CA PHE A 64 8.78 17.04 5.33
C PHE A 64 7.93 15.78 5.47
N THR A 65 6.97 15.55 4.56
CA THR A 65 6.09 14.37 4.57
C THR A 65 6.91 13.07 4.42
N TYR A 66 7.91 13.05 3.53
CA TYR A 66 8.72 11.85 3.34
C TYR A 66 9.65 11.54 4.52
N ILE A 67 10.10 12.54 5.28
CA ILE A 67 10.85 12.28 6.52
C ILE A 67 9.99 11.49 7.51
N PHE A 68 8.74 11.89 7.73
CA PHE A 68 7.84 11.12 8.60
C PHE A 68 7.55 9.72 8.05
N TYR A 69 7.35 9.61 6.74
CA TYR A 69 7.16 8.31 6.10
C TYR A 69 8.35 7.38 6.34
N LEU A 70 9.59 7.87 6.18
CA LEU A 70 10.80 7.10 6.44
C LEU A 70 10.91 6.66 7.91
N VAL A 71 10.59 7.53 8.86
CA VAL A 71 10.59 7.19 10.29
C VAL A 71 9.67 6.00 10.57
N ILE A 72 8.46 6.00 9.98
CA ILE A 72 7.51 4.90 10.14
C ILE A 72 8.06 3.60 9.55
N GLN A 73 8.70 3.65 8.38
CA GLN A 73 9.29 2.48 7.71
C GLN A 73 10.46 1.91 8.51
N ILE A 74 11.36 2.77 8.98
CA ILE A 74 12.51 2.37 9.81
C ILE A 74 12.03 1.70 11.11
N ARG A 75 11.03 2.29 11.76
CA ARG A 75 10.44 1.73 12.99
C ARG A 75 9.77 0.37 12.70
N GLY A 76 8.99 0.27 11.65
CA GLY A 76 8.32 -0.97 11.26
C GLY A 76 9.32 -2.10 10.98
N PHE A 77 10.35 -1.83 10.18
CA PHE A 77 11.42 -2.78 9.93
C PHE A 77 12.14 -3.19 11.22
N GLY A 78 12.49 -2.20 12.07
CA GLY A 78 13.19 -2.44 13.33
C GLY A 78 12.41 -3.40 14.23
N LEU A 79 11.10 -3.24 14.35
CA LEU A 79 10.25 -4.12 15.15
C LEU A 79 10.19 -5.54 14.58
N VAL A 80 9.99 -5.66 13.27
CA VAL A 80 9.90 -6.97 12.59
C VAL A 80 11.25 -7.70 12.67
N ALA A 81 12.35 -7.03 12.34
CA ALA A 81 13.68 -7.65 12.40
C ALA A 81 14.08 -8.05 13.82
N SER A 82 13.80 -7.21 14.82
CA SER A 82 14.04 -7.54 16.22
C SER A 82 13.27 -8.77 16.65
N SER A 83 12.00 -8.90 16.26
CA SER A 83 11.17 -10.04 16.60
C SER A 83 11.54 -11.34 15.85
N LEU A 84 11.97 -11.23 14.57
CA LEU A 84 12.30 -12.42 13.78
C LEU A 84 13.68 -12.99 14.07
N PHE A 85 14.66 -12.11 14.33
CA PHE A 85 16.06 -12.52 14.50
C PHE A 85 16.53 -12.50 15.97
N ASP A 86 15.63 -12.15 16.89
CA ASP A 86 15.91 -12.02 18.31
C ASP A 86 17.11 -11.11 18.62
N ILE A 87 17.22 -10.00 17.87
CA ILE A 87 18.28 -9.00 18.00
C ILE A 87 17.75 -7.72 18.66
N PRO A 88 18.60 -6.98 19.38
CA PRO A 88 18.21 -5.70 19.97
C PRO A 88 17.65 -4.72 18.94
N TYR A 89 16.57 -4.04 19.30
CA TYR A 89 15.88 -3.08 18.41
C TYR A 89 16.82 -2.01 17.83
N GLY A 90 17.78 -1.50 18.62
CA GLY A 90 18.76 -0.52 18.16
C GLY A 90 19.67 -1.05 17.04
N ILE A 91 20.06 -2.33 17.10
CA ILE A 91 20.84 -2.99 16.05
C ILE A 91 20.00 -3.14 14.77
N SER A 92 18.73 -3.51 14.90
CA SER A 92 17.79 -3.60 13.77
C SER A 92 17.64 -2.26 13.05
N ILE A 93 17.55 -1.15 13.79
CA ILE A 93 17.50 0.20 13.21
C ILE A 93 18.81 0.54 12.49
N LEU A 94 19.95 0.23 13.10
CA LEU A 94 21.25 0.48 12.47
C LEU A 94 21.38 -0.28 11.14
N LEU A 95 20.98 -1.55 11.12
CA LEU A 95 21.03 -2.37 9.91
C LEU A 95 20.17 -1.77 8.78
N ILE A 96 18.93 -1.34 9.07
CA ILE A 96 18.08 -0.72 8.03
C ILE A 96 18.64 0.63 7.57
N CYS A 97 19.24 1.42 8.45
CA CYS A 97 19.88 2.68 8.04
C CYS A 97 21.07 2.42 7.11
N LEU A 98 21.92 1.45 7.40
CA LEU A 98 23.01 1.03 6.53
C LEU A 98 22.50 0.53 5.19
N PHE A 99 21.43 -0.27 5.20
CA PHE A 99 20.79 -0.75 3.97
C PHE A 99 20.22 0.38 3.12
N ILE A 100 19.56 1.37 3.73
CA ILE A 100 19.05 2.56 3.02
C ILE A 100 20.20 3.34 2.38
N LEU A 101 21.30 3.56 3.10
CA LEU A 101 22.49 4.21 2.56
C LEU A 101 23.03 3.43 1.35
N TYR A 102 23.22 2.12 1.49
CA TYR A 102 23.67 1.26 0.39
C TYR A 102 22.72 1.33 -0.83
N ALA A 103 21.42 1.21 -0.61
CA ALA A 103 20.43 1.27 -1.67
C ALA A 103 20.39 2.62 -2.41
N THR A 104 20.71 3.71 -1.71
CA THR A 104 20.76 5.06 -2.29
C THR A 104 21.86 5.18 -3.35
N PHE A 105 22.99 4.51 -3.16
CA PHE A 105 24.08 4.49 -4.15
C PHE A 105 23.76 3.66 -5.40
N GLY A 106 22.84 2.69 -5.30
CA GLY A 106 22.45 1.83 -6.41
C GLY A 106 21.58 2.51 -7.49
N GLY A 107 21.02 3.67 -7.17
CA GLY A 107 20.18 4.46 -8.07
C GLY A 107 18.84 3.76 -8.41
N PHE A 108 18.06 4.42 -9.29
CA PHE A 108 16.68 4.01 -9.63
C PHE A 108 16.59 2.62 -10.25
N HIS A 109 17.56 2.23 -11.08
CA HIS A 109 17.55 0.93 -11.77
C HIS A 109 17.69 -0.24 -10.78
N THR A 110 18.62 -0.12 -9.83
CA THR A 110 18.83 -1.13 -8.78
C THR A 110 17.59 -1.27 -7.88
N VAL A 111 16.98 -0.15 -7.51
CA VAL A 111 15.73 -0.14 -6.73
C VAL A 111 14.62 -0.85 -7.50
N ALA A 112 14.47 -0.59 -8.80
CA ALA A 112 13.44 -1.22 -9.62
C ALA A 112 13.64 -2.75 -9.73
N GLN A 113 14.88 -3.23 -9.85
CA GLN A 113 15.21 -4.66 -9.86
C GLN A 113 14.90 -5.32 -8.50
N THR A 114 15.26 -4.67 -7.41
CA THR A 114 14.95 -5.14 -6.05
C THR A 114 13.45 -5.19 -5.81
N ASP A 115 12.72 -4.17 -6.26
CA ASP A 115 11.24 -4.15 -6.17
C ASP A 115 10.62 -5.33 -6.94
N ALA A 116 11.12 -5.65 -8.13
CA ALA A 116 10.65 -6.79 -8.91
C ALA A 116 10.92 -8.14 -8.20
N PHE A 117 12.11 -8.30 -7.63
CA PHE A 117 12.45 -9.49 -6.84
C PHE A 117 11.56 -9.62 -5.60
N ASN A 118 11.36 -8.53 -4.87
CA ASN A 118 10.49 -8.50 -3.70
C ASN A 118 9.03 -8.85 -4.06
N LEU A 119 8.53 -8.37 -5.21
CA LEU A 119 7.20 -8.70 -5.69
C LEU A 119 7.06 -10.20 -5.97
N ILE A 120 8.03 -10.81 -6.66
CA ILE A 120 8.01 -12.25 -6.94
C ILE A 120 8.02 -13.04 -5.62
N THR A 121 8.89 -12.70 -4.69
CA THR A 121 8.99 -13.35 -3.39
C THR A 121 7.68 -13.22 -2.60
N LEU A 122 7.07 -12.02 -2.61
CA LEU A 122 5.78 -11.77 -1.97
C LEU A 122 4.67 -12.63 -2.57
N LEU A 123 4.56 -12.69 -3.91
CA LEU A 123 3.55 -13.51 -4.60
C LEU A 123 3.71 -15.00 -4.27
N LEU A 124 4.94 -15.51 -4.33
CA LEU A 124 5.21 -16.91 -4.01
C LEU A 124 4.91 -17.22 -2.53
N GLY A 125 5.38 -16.38 -1.62
CA GLY A 125 5.11 -16.54 -0.19
C GLY A 125 3.62 -16.48 0.14
N THR A 126 2.90 -15.52 -0.41
CA THR A 126 1.44 -15.40 -0.21
C THR A 126 0.69 -16.60 -0.80
N ALA A 127 1.06 -17.04 -2.00
CA ALA A 127 0.45 -18.22 -2.62
C ALA A 127 0.70 -19.49 -1.79
N MET A 128 1.93 -19.67 -1.28
CA MET A 128 2.29 -20.80 -0.42
C MET A 128 1.45 -20.81 0.87
N VAL A 129 1.37 -19.67 1.56
CA VAL A 129 0.57 -19.54 2.79
C VAL A 129 -0.91 -19.77 2.50
N PHE A 130 -1.44 -19.21 1.41
CA PHE A 130 -2.84 -19.39 1.01
C PHE A 130 -3.15 -20.88 0.77
N ILE A 131 -2.34 -21.56 -0.02
CA ILE A 131 -2.50 -22.98 -0.32
C ILE A 131 -2.47 -23.80 0.98
N MET A 132 -1.48 -23.55 1.84
CA MET A 132 -1.34 -24.26 3.12
C MET A 132 -2.55 -24.06 4.02
N VAL A 133 -3.05 -22.83 4.16
CA VAL A 133 -4.25 -22.52 4.97
C VAL A 133 -5.50 -23.18 4.40
N VAL A 134 -5.69 -23.14 3.09
CA VAL A 134 -6.85 -23.78 2.43
C VAL A 134 -6.84 -25.29 2.63
N PHE A 135 -5.67 -25.94 2.52
CA PHE A 135 -5.55 -27.37 2.76
C PHE A 135 -5.80 -27.73 4.24
N GLN A 136 -5.23 -26.99 5.18
CA GLN A 136 -5.43 -27.26 6.62
C GLN A 136 -6.87 -27.04 7.08
N ALA A 137 -7.55 -26.05 6.52
CA ALA A 137 -8.92 -25.72 6.87
C ALA A 137 -9.97 -26.64 6.19
N GLY A 138 -9.56 -27.55 5.30
CA GLY A 138 -10.50 -28.41 4.56
C GLY A 138 -11.23 -27.69 3.42
N GLY A 139 -10.62 -26.64 2.86
CA GLY A 139 -11.11 -25.90 1.69
C GLY A 139 -11.70 -24.53 2.01
N ILE A 140 -11.87 -23.71 0.97
CA ILE A 140 -12.38 -22.33 1.09
C ILE A 140 -13.78 -22.29 1.72
N GLY A 141 -14.64 -23.26 1.40
CA GLY A 141 -16.00 -23.35 1.96
C GLY A 141 -15.99 -23.64 3.47
N ALA A 142 -15.02 -24.38 3.99
CA ALA A 142 -14.85 -24.59 5.43
C ALA A 142 -14.43 -23.29 6.13
N ILE A 143 -13.46 -22.57 5.57
CA ILE A 143 -13.02 -21.26 6.09
C ILE A 143 -14.21 -20.29 6.21
N HIS A 144 -15.07 -20.22 5.19
CA HIS A 144 -16.22 -19.31 5.22
C HIS A 144 -17.27 -19.73 6.27
N ARG A 145 -17.48 -21.03 6.43
CA ARG A 145 -18.41 -21.54 7.47
C ARG A 145 -17.91 -21.23 8.87
N GLU A 146 -16.63 -21.44 9.12
CA GLU A 146 -16.02 -21.09 10.41
C GLU A 146 -16.06 -19.59 10.66
N ALA A 147 -15.70 -18.78 9.66
CA ALA A 147 -15.75 -17.31 9.76
C ALA A 147 -17.18 -16.80 10.05
N ALA A 148 -18.21 -17.50 9.55
CA ALA A 148 -19.61 -17.17 9.85
C ALA A 148 -20.02 -17.44 11.31
N GLN A 149 -19.32 -18.34 11.99
CA GLN A 149 -19.64 -18.74 13.36
C GLN A 149 -18.79 -18.01 14.41
N ILE A 150 -17.64 -17.47 14.01
CA ILE A 150 -16.76 -16.71 14.91
C ILE A 150 -17.46 -15.43 15.38
N SER A 151 -17.52 -15.25 16.69
CA SER A 151 -17.91 -13.99 17.33
C SER A 151 -16.69 -13.32 17.96
N GLY A 152 -16.68 -11.99 18.00
CA GLY A 152 -15.56 -11.20 18.53
C GLY A 152 -15.28 -11.40 20.02
N MET A 153 -16.16 -12.10 20.75
CA MET A 153 -15.90 -12.49 22.14
C MET A 153 -14.79 -13.53 22.26
N ALA A 154 -14.48 -14.29 21.21
CA ALA A 154 -13.44 -15.30 21.22
C ALA A 154 -12.02 -14.70 21.13
N TYR A 155 -11.89 -13.50 20.55
CA TYR A 155 -10.60 -12.87 20.32
C TYR A 155 -10.66 -11.35 20.62
N PRO A 156 -9.92 -10.85 21.63
CA PRO A 156 -9.92 -9.42 22.02
C PRO A 156 -9.55 -8.46 20.88
N SER A 157 -8.80 -8.94 19.87
CA SER A 157 -8.41 -8.17 18.70
C SER A 157 -9.53 -7.97 17.68
N MET A 158 -10.62 -8.76 17.76
CA MET A 158 -11.78 -8.66 16.84
C MET A 158 -12.88 -7.72 17.36
N GLN A 159 -12.51 -6.58 17.90
CA GLN A 159 -13.44 -5.63 18.53
C GLN A 159 -14.54 -5.05 17.60
N TYR A 160 -14.42 -5.25 16.28
CA TYR A 160 -15.38 -4.76 15.29
C TYR A 160 -16.25 -5.86 14.67
N ALA A 161 -15.99 -7.12 14.96
CA ALA A 161 -16.76 -8.28 14.54
C ALA A 161 -17.36 -8.97 15.79
N THR A 162 -18.36 -8.33 16.41
CA THR A 162 -18.92 -8.75 17.70
C THR A 162 -19.94 -9.87 17.59
N ASP A 163 -20.67 -9.95 16.49
CA ASP A 163 -21.73 -10.92 16.28
C ASP A 163 -21.33 -11.98 15.24
N PRO A 164 -21.90 -13.20 15.32
CA PRO A 164 -21.72 -14.21 14.29
C PRO A 164 -22.09 -13.68 12.90
N GLY A 165 -21.26 -13.93 11.91
CA GLY A 165 -21.43 -13.45 10.54
C GLY A 165 -20.93 -12.02 10.25
N ASP A 166 -20.52 -11.26 11.25
CA ASP A 166 -20.00 -9.91 11.04
C ASP A 166 -18.74 -9.91 10.14
N LEU A 167 -17.90 -10.95 10.20
CA LEU A 167 -16.72 -11.09 9.34
C LEU A 167 -17.05 -11.22 7.85
N LEU A 168 -18.25 -11.65 7.50
CA LEU A 168 -18.70 -11.81 6.11
C LEU A 168 -19.46 -10.58 5.58
N ARG A 169 -19.71 -9.58 6.40
CA ARG A 169 -20.38 -8.35 5.98
C ARG A 169 -19.45 -7.42 5.22
N LEU A 170 -19.97 -6.80 4.16
CA LEU A 170 -19.24 -5.80 3.38
C LEU A 170 -19.03 -4.48 4.14
N PHE A 171 -19.91 -4.16 5.08
CA PHE A 171 -19.80 -2.99 5.95
C PHE A 171 -19.85 -3.46 7.40
N GLY A 172 -18.86 -3.02 8.15
CA GLY A 172 -18.70 -3.36 9.56
C GLY A 172 -19.17 -2.25 10.50
N LYS A 173 -18.74 -2.36 11.75
CA LYS A 173 -19.01 -1.41 12.83
C LYS A 173 -17.79 -0.49 13.04
N GLY A 174 -17.96 0.61 13.78
CA GLY A 174 -16.87 1.52 14.14
C GLY A 174 -16.13 2.09 12.94
N LYS A 175 -14.82 1.88 12.87
CA LYS A 175 -13.96 2.36 11.76
C LYS A 175 -14.28 1.72 10.40
N PHE A 176 -15.09 0.66 10.35
CA PHE A 176 -15.51 -0.01 9.12
C PHE A 176 -16.98 0.28 8.76
N ALA A 177 -17.60 1.24 9.45
CA ALA A 177 -18.95 1.69 9.13
C ALA A 177 -19.01 2.32 7.73
N PRO A 178 -20.19 2.31 7.06
CA PRO A 178 -20.33 2.80 5.68
C PRO A 178 -19.79 4.24 5.49
N MET A 179 -20.06 5.13 6.41
CA MET A 179 -19.61 6.53 6.34
C MET A 179 -18.08 6.63 6.39
N MET A 180 -17.42 5.85 7.23
CA MET A 180 -15.96 5.81 7.30
C MET A 180 -15.36 5.17 6.05
N SER A 181 -16.00 4.17 5.48
CA SER A 181 -15.58 3.56 4.21
C SER A 181 -15.63 4.57 3.07
N ILE A 182 -16.66 5.41 3.00
CA ILE A 182 -16.74 6.51 2.03
C ILE A 182 -15.63 7.52 2.26
N THR A 183 -15.38 7.94 3.49
CA THR A 183 -14.30 8.87 3.83
C THR A 183 -12.94 8.32 3.42
N MET A 184 -12.69 7.03 3.68
CA MET A 184 -11.44 6.38 3.30
C MET A 184 -11.31 6.19 1.79
N PHE A 185 -12.41 5.98 1.09
CA PHE A 185 -12.44 5.98 -0.38
C PHE A 185 -11.83 7.26 -0.96
N PHE A 186 -12.22 8.42 -0.46
CA PHE A 186 -11.62 9.69 -0.89
C PHE A 186 -10.19 9.85 -0.36
N GLY A 187 -9.93 9.56 0.91
CA GLY A 187 -8.61 9.68 1.52
C GLY A 187 -7.56 8.78 0.86
N TRP A 188 -7.82 7.49 0.80
CA TRP A 188 -6.88 6.51 0.23
C TRP A 188 -6.86 6.54 -1.30
N GLY A 189 -8.02 6.62 -1.96
CA GLY A 189 -8.11 6.60 -3.41
C GLY A 189 -7.50 7.85 -4.05
N LEU A 190 -7.91 9.05 -3.64
CA LEU A 190 -7.33 10.28 -4.14
C LEU A 190 -5.90 10.48 -3.64
N GLY A 191 -5.60 10.06 -2.39
CA GLY A 191 -4.25 10.08 -1.84
C GLY A 191 -3.29 9.24 -2.67
N LEU A 192 -3.69 8.06 -3.12
CA LEU A 192 -2.89 7.23 -4.03
C LEU A 192 -2.59 7.96 -5.34
N ALA A 193 -3.62 8.52 -5.97
CA ALA A 193 -3.47 9.23 -7.24
C ALA A 193 -2.59 10.49 -7.12
N ALA A 194 -2.59 11.14 -5.97
CA ALA A 194 -1.78 12.32 -5.68
C ALA A 194 -0.39 12.00 -5.12
N ASN A 195 -0.10 10.72 -4.81
CA ASN A 195 1.16 10.36 -4.15
C ASN A 195 2.36 10.51 -5.11
N PRO A 196 3.35 11.34 -4.76
CA PRO A 196 4.53 11.59 -5.58
C PRO A 196 5.32 10.32 -5.91
N GLN A 197 5.36 9.34 -5.02
CA GLN A 197 6.08 8.08 -5.21
C GLN A 197 5.57 7.31 -6.44
N TYR A 198 4.26 7.27 -6.66
CA TYR A 198 3.69 6.63 -7.86
C TYR A 198 3.86 7.48 -9.10
N MET A 199 3.73 8.80 -8.97
CA MET A 199 3.92 9.73 -10.08
C MET A 199 5.35 9.69 -10.63
N VAL A 200 6.38 9.64 -9.78
CA VAL A 200 7.79 9.52 -10.21
C VAL A 200 7.99 8.22 -11.02
N ARG A 201 7.44 7.10 -10.57
CA ARG A 201 7.54 5.83 -11.32
C ARG A 201 6.83 5.89 -12.67
N ILE A 202 5.71 6.59 -12.75
CA ILE A 202 4.99 6.83 -14.01
C ILE A 202 5.86 7.65 -14.97
N ILE A 203 6.39 8.77 -14.50
CA ILE A 203 7.22 9.68 -15.30
C ILE A 203 8.51 8.99 -15.78
N ALA A 204 9.08 8.10 -14.98
CA ALA A 204 10.29 7.34 -15.32
C ALA A 204 10.06 6.23 -16.38
N ALA A 205 8.81 5.89 -16.72
CA ALA A 205 8.52 4.93 -17.76
C ALA A 205 8.85 5.50 -19.16
N LYS A 206 9.26 4.64 -20.08
CA LYS A 206 9.70 5.02 -21.44
C LYS A 206 8.66 5.81 -22.22
N ASP A 207 7.40 5.48 -22.08
CA ASP A 207 6.27 6.12 -22.78
C ASP A 207 4.95 5.96 -22.00
N ALA A 208 3.94 6.72 -22.38
CA ALA A 208 2.62 6.69 -21.75
C ALA A 208 1.92 5.32 -21.87
N ARG A 209 2.22 4.55 -22.92
CA ARG A 209 1.66 3.21 -23.14
C ARG A 209 2.26 2.21 -22.15
N THR A 210 3.58 2.27 -21.96
CA THR A 210 4.31 1.46 -20.98
C THR A 210 3.85 1.79 -19.56
N SER A 211 3.74 3.08 -19.22
CA SER A 211 3.22 3.54 -17.94
C SER A 211 1.82 2.97 -17.65
N ARG A 212 0.90 3.07 -18.61
CA ARG A 212 -0.45 2.52 -18.47
C ARG A 212 -0.43 0.99 -18.26
N ARG A 213 0.40 0.26 -19.01
CA ARG A 213 0.56 -1.19 -18.84
C ARG A 213 1.10 -1.56 -17.47
N MET A 214 2.08 -0.80 -16.96
CA MET A 214 2.62 -0.99 -15.61
C MET A 214 1.52 -0.87 -14.54
N ILE A 215 0.69 0.17 -14.61
CA ILE A 215 -0.40 0.38 -13.63
C ILE A 215 -1.43 -0.75 -13.73
N LEU A 216 -1.86 -1.11 -14.94
CA LEU A 216 -2.84 -2.19 -15.14
C LEU A 216 -2.31 -3.55 -14.68
N LEU A 217 -1.03 -3.85 -14.95
CA LEU A 217 -0.38 -5.08 -14.46
C LEU A 217 -0.29 -5.08 -12.94
N SER A 218 0.07 -3.95 -12.33
CA SER A 218 0.12 -3.82 -10.86
C SER A 218 -1.25 -4.05 -10.23
N LEU A 219 -2.33 -3.54 -10.85
CA LEU A 219 -3.70 -3.80 -10.39
C LEU A 219 -4.09 -5.28 -10.51
N ALA A 220 -3.73 -5.92 -11.62
CA ALA A 220 -3.99 -7.35 -11.81
C ALA A 220 -3.24 -8.20 -10.78
N LEU A 221 -1.97 -7.88 -10.51
CA LEU A 221 -1.16 -8.58 -9.50
C LEU A 221 -1.66 -8.32 -8.07
N LEU A 222 -2.14 -7.10 -7.79
CA LEU A 222 -2.75 -6.78 -6.49
C LEU A 222 -4.07 -7.55 -6.27
N ALA A 223 -4.80 -7.89 -7.34
CA ALA A 223 -6.01 -8.69 -7.25
C ALA A 223 -5.75 -10.17 -6.91
N LEU A 224 -4.51 -10.64 -7.13
CA LEU A 224 -4.09 -12.00 -6.78
C LEU A 224 -3.60 -12.13 -5.33
N LEU A 225 -3.28 -11.02 -4.67
CA LEU A 225 -2.81 -10.94 -3.29
C LEU A 225 -3.97 -10.74 -2.32
#